data_d56b6166f3938da690eb7a0917c52328
#
_entry.id   d56b6166f3938da690eb7a0917c52328
#
_cell.length_a   1.000
_cell.length_b   1.000
_cell.length_c   1.000
_cell.angle_alpha   90.00
_cell.angle_beta   90.00
_cell.angle_gamma   90.00
#
_symmetry.space_group_name_H-M   'P 1'
#
loop_
_entity.id
_entity.type
_entity.pdbx_description
1 polymer ?
#
loop_
_entity_poly.entity_id
_entity_poly.type
_entity_poly.pdbx_seq_one_letter_code
_entity_poly.pdbx_strand_id
1 'polypeptide(L)'
;PEVSVDAEGFWTVNGERLNDAEGDPIEANDGESCLFKDIARDANGNLSLTLGDGKVITLPIQQVLNLTLSTAINTTVVDPTVPATIEYELHGEHAAEALVGIAEAEGVEIVLDRKQQRITVTFPTGFDDGYMIAMAYDMQEHTVLRPVFFTKATSDRIEIRTAEELVQFAENVNAGTGAQRMTAVLMNDIDMTKIASWIPIGNGSFVATASESKVEGAAFEGTFDGQGHALLNCKMTGALTSDNQVYGLFGILKGATVRNLVLGAESGDTGSFTVSGNGTTSTGVIAGACVDSKIEKCTSYLPMVCEGNNSANKLMTMGLVGFVYGAGTSEDTVSQLTDLTNYGALKADPGAANANGFTSTQVGGIAGFSNTSRTSTFANRFLRCINHGDMTVSTGRASGIVAAANTFTHIVECENYGDMMNTYAGSKGGRLGNITCILGT
;
A
#
# COMPACT_ATOMS: atom_id res chain seq x y z
N PRO A 1 33.08 -22.61 -2.31
CA PRO A 1 34.46 -22.11 -2.36
C PRO A 1 34.72 -21.23 -1.14
N GLU A 2 35.85 -21.44 -0.48
CA GLU A 2 36.29 -20.60 0.62
C GLU A 2 37.08 -19.43 0.03
N VAL A 3 36.64 -18.20 0.31
CA VAL A 3 37.35 -16.98 -0.08
C VAL A 3 38.02 -16.42 1.16
N SER A 4 39.33 -16.22 1.10
CA SER A 4 40.10 -15.69 2.23
C SER A 4 41.22 -14.77 1.73
N VAL A 5 41.93 -14.15 2.66
CA VAL A 5 43.14 -13.37 2.39
C VAL A 5 44.33 -14.14 3.01
N ASP A 6 45.39 -14.34 2.25
CA ASP A 6 46.59 -15.02 2.76
C ASP A 6 47.41 -14.14 3.71
N ALA A 7 48.46 -14.70 4.30
CA ALA A 7 49.29 -14.00 5.26
C ALA A 7 50.10 -12.84 4.64
N GLU A 8 50.17 -12.77 3.32
CA GLU A 8 50.89 -11.76 2.54
C GLU A 8 49.92 -10.66 2.02
N GLY A 9 48.59 -10.78 2.32
CA GLY A 9 47.60 -9.77 1.97
C GLY A 9 46.98 -9.94 0.58
N PHE A 10 47.02 -11.11 -0.01
CA PHE A 10 46.43 -11.39 -1.33
C PHE A 10 45.14 -12.20 -1.21
N TRP A 11 44.18 -11.93 -2.08
CA TRP A 11 42.95 -12.71 -2.15
C TRP A 11 43.21 -14.14 -2.63
N THR A 12 42.58 -15.10 -1.94
CA THR A 12 42.64 -16.53 -2.29
C THR A 12 41.26 -17.13 -2.43
N VAL A 13 41.09 -18.11 -3.31
CA VAL A 13 39.93 -18.98 -3.44
C VAL A 13 40.37 -20.41 -3.30
N ASN A 14 39.82 -21.12 -2.33
CA ASN A 14 40.19 -22.48 -1.97
C ASN A 14 41.72 -22.64 -1.72
N GLY A 15 42.37 -21.58 -1.18
CA GLY A 15 43.79 -21.56 -0.87
C GLY A 15 44.72 -21.19 -2.04
N GLU A 16 44.19 -20.99 -3.24
CA GLU A 16 44.96 -20.50 -4.41
C GLU A 16 44.77 -19.00 -4.59
N ARG A 17 45.86 -18.25 -4.87
CA ARG A 17 45.77 -16.80 -5.10
C ARG A 17 45.00 -16.48 -6.36
N LEU A 18 44.16 -15.44 -6.25
CA LEU A 18 43.50 -14.83 -7.39
C LEU A 18 44.50 -13.92 -8.10
N ASN A 19 44.61 -14.09 -9.41
CA ASN A 19 45.45 -13.27 -10.26
C ASN A 19 44.58 -12.41 -11.21
N ASP A 20 45.11 -11.25 -11.57
CA ASP A 20 44.55 -10.40 -12.61
C ASP A 20 44.70 -10.97 -14.03
N ALA A 21 44.32 -10.20 -15.06
CA ALA A 21 44.42 -10.63 -16.47
C ALA A 21 45.87 -10.74 -16.98
N GLU A 22 46.80 -10.08 -16.31
CA GLU A 22 48.25 -10.08 -16.57
C GLU A 22 48.96 -11.21 -15.82
N GLY A 23 48.29 -11.85 -14.86
CA GLY A 23 48.78 -12.97 -14.07
C GLY A 23 49.38 -12.58 -12.73
N ASP A 24 49.26 -11.32 -12.33
CA ASP A 24 49.75 -10.82 -11.06
C ASP A 24 48.71 -11.04 -9.92
N PRO A 25 49.14 -11.40 -8.68
CA PRO A 25 48.27 -11.62 -7.56
C PRO A 25 47.51 -10.36 -7.16
N ILE A 26 46.20 -10.49 -6.87
CA ILE A 26 45.33 -9.37 -6.46
C ILE A 26 45.49 -9.14 -4.96
N GLU A 27 46.00 -7.97 -4.57
CA GLU A 27 46.10 -7.55 -3.17
C GLU A 27 44.77 -7.22 -2.55
N ALA A 28 44.55 -7.61 -1.29
CA ALA A 28 43.43 -7.22 -0.46
C ALA A 28 43.76 -5.89 0.23
N ASN A 29 43.56 -4.78 -0.47
CA ASN A 29 43.80 -3.43 0.09
C ASN A 29 42.60 -2.90 0.88
N ASP A 30 42.88 -2.18 1.96
CA ASP A 30 41.91 -1.58 2.90
C ASP A 30 41.21 -0.39 2.26
N GLY A 31 40.25 -0.64 1.39
CA GLY A 31 39.13 0.27 1.16
C GLY A 31 39.09 1.06 -0.13
N GLU A 32 40.05 0.96 -1.07
CA GLU A 32 39.91 1.67 -2.37
C GLU A 32 39.71 0.77 -3.59
N SER A 33 39.92 -0.53 -3.47
CA SER A 33 39.55 -1.48 -4.54
C SER A 33 38.65 -2.59 -3.97
N CYS A 34 37.35 -2.40 -4.04
CA CYS A 34 36.45 -3.53 -3.88
C CYS A 34 36.72 -4.53 -4.99
N LEU A 35 37.15 -5.75 -4.63
CA LEU A 35 37.32 -6.85 -5.59
C LEU A 35 36.06 -7.06 -6.41
N PHE A 36 34.89 -6.86 -5.78
CA PHE A 36 33.58 -6.93 -6.40
C PHE A 36 32.89 -5.58 -6.36
N LYS A 37 32.61 -5.03 -7.54
CA LYS A 37 31.82 -3.82 -7.72
C LYS A 37 30.32 -4.07 -7.52
N ASP A 38 29.89 -5.28 -7.85
CA ASP A 38 28.49 -5.69 -7.71
C ASP A 38 28.40 -7.21 -7.56
N ILE A 39 27.42 -7.66 -6.77
CA ILE A 39 27.07 -9.06 -6.58
C ILE A 39 25.59 -9.21 -6.81
N ALA A 40 25.20 -9.83 -7.91
CA ALA A 40 23.79 -10.01 -8.28
C ALA A 40 23.50 -11.49 -8.60
N ARG A 41 22.22 -11.86 -8.54
CA ARG A 41 21.74 -13.11 -9.13
C ARG A 41 21.14 -12.80 -10.50
N ASP A 42 21.52 -13.58 -11.50
CA ASP A 42 20.87 -13.51 -12.81
C ASP A 42 19.48 -14.19 -12.80
N ALA A 43 18.75 -14.05 -13.91
CA ALA A 43 17.41 -14.63 -14.07
C ALA A 43 17.41 -16.19 -13.98
N ASN A 44 18.57 -16.83 -14.12
CA ASN A 44 18.73 -18.29 -14.01
C ASN A 44 19.19 -18.71 -12.61
N GLY A 45 19.33 -17.76 -11.68
CA GLY A 45 19.75 -18.00 -10.31
C GLY A 45 21.27 -18.11 -10.12
N ASN A 46 22.09 -17.91 -11.17
CA ASN A 46 23.54 -17.92 -11.06
C ASN A 46 24.03 -16.68 -10.33
N LEU A 47 25.12 -16.81 -9.59
CA LEU A 47 25.76 -15.69 -8.94
C LEU A 47 26.66 -14.95 -9.95
N SER A 48 26.35 -13.71 -10.23
CA SER A 48 27.14 -12.80 -11.05
C SER A 48 27.98 -11.90 -10.16
N LEU A 49 29.27 -11.98 -10.26
CA LEU A 49 30.25 -11.15 -9.56
C LEU A 49 30.84 -10.17 -10.56
N THR A 50 30.60 -8.88 -10.42
CA THR A 50 31.22 -7.83 -11.24
C THR A 50 32.47 -7.34 -10.53
N LEU A 51 33.63 -7.53 -11.15
CA LEU A 51 34.91 -7.05 -10.62
C LEU A 51 35.06 -5.53 -10.79
N GLY A 52 36.01 -4.94 -10.07
CA GLY A 52 36.29 -3.51 -10.13
C GLY A 52 36.61 -2.99 -11.54
N ASP A 53 37.23 -3.82 -12.40
CA ASP A 53 37.51 -3.55 -13.81
C ASP A 53 36.30 -3.69 -14.76
N GLY A 54 35.14 -4.09 -14.22
CA GLY A 54 33.88 -4.31 -14.97
C GLY A 54 33.76 -5.72 -15.58
N LYS A 55 34.74 -6.62 -15.37
CA LYS A 55 34.63 -8.01 -15.79
C LYS A 55 33.60 -8.74 -14.94
N VAL A 56 32.72 -9.50 -15.57
CA VAL A 56 31.67 -10.29 -14.89
C VAL A 56 32.13 -11.75 -14.82
N ILE A 57 32.20 -12.29 -13.61
CA ILE A 57 32.37 -13.72 -13.35
C ILE A 57 31.00 -14.29 -12.99
N THR A 58 30.50 -15.22 -13.80
CA THR A 58 29.28 -15.94 -13.50
C THR A 58 29.63 -17.29 -12.88
N LEU A 59 29.20 -17.48 -11.63
CA LEU A 59 29.28 -18.77 -10.95
C LEU A 59 27.95 -19.48 -11.14
N PRO A 60 27.87 -20.55 -11.95
CA PRO A 60 26.65 -21.30 -12.08
C PRO A 60 26.34 -21.96 -10.73
N ILE A 61 25.26 -21.50 -10.08
CA ILE A 61 24.70 -22.21 -8.95
C ILE A 61 23.76 -23.25 -9.55
N GLN A 62 24.25 -24.43 -9.75
CA GLN A 62 23.43 -25.56 -10.19
C GLN A 62 22.47 -25.88 -9.03
N GLN A 63 21.26 -25.33 -9.10
CA GLN A 63 20.20 -25.74 -8.19
C GLN A 63 19.65 -27.06 -8.71
N VAL A 64 20.17 -28.14 -8.15
CA VAL A 64 19.70 -29.49 -8.48
C VAL A 64 18.24 -29.65 -8.08
N LEU A 65 17.87 -29.14 -6.91
CA LEU A 65 16.52 -29.10 -6.40
C LEU A 65 16.34 -27.87 -5.49
N ASN A 66 15.23 -27.17 -5.62
CA ASN A 66 14.85 -26.10 -4.70
C ASN A 66 13.32 -26.13 -4.45
N LEU A 67 12.91 -25.71 -3.24
CA LEU A 67 11.53 -25.55 -2.83
C LEU A 67 11.33 -24.10 -2.39
N THR A 68 10.41 -23.40 -3.02
CA THR A 68 9.98 -22.06 -2.61
C THR A 68 8.57 -22.14 -2.00
N LEU A 69 8.33 -21.32 -1.01
CA LEU A 69 7.04 -21.22 -0.31
C LEU A 69 6.54 -19.78 -0.40
N SER A 70 5.24 -19.58 -0.55
CA SER A 70 4.61 -18.26 -0.61
C SER A 70 4.56 -17.51 0.73
N THR A 71 5.28 -17.98 1.73
CA THR A 71 5.34 -17.39 3.08
C THR A 71 6.78 -17.06 3.47
N ALA A 72 6.94 -16.20 4.49
CA ALA A 72 8.24 -15.87 5.05
C ALA A 72 8.93 -17.12 5.63
N ILE A 73 10.22 -17.27 5.33
CA ILE A 73 10.99 -18.46 5.72
C ILE A 73 11.22 -18.54 7.24
N ASN A 74 11.12 -17.41 7.97
CA ASN A 74 11.54 -17.38 9.38
C ASN A 74 10.39 -17.42 10.37
N THR A 75 9.42 -16.52 10.27
CA THR A 75 8.28 -16.50 11.19
C THR A 75 7.07 -15.91 10.50
N THR A 76 5.97 -16.64 10.52
CA THR A 76 4.68 -16.19 9.98
C THR A 76 3.76 -15.89 11.15
N VAL A 77 3.32 -14.63 11.25
CA VAL A 77 2.31 -14.23 12.24
C VAL A 77 0.94 -14.62 11.71
N VAL A 78 0.18 -15.37 12.48
CA VAL A 78 -1.09 -15.95 12.04
C VAL A 78 -2.25 -15.57 12.95
N ASP A 79 -3.43 -15.43 12.37
CA ASP A 79 -4.69 -15.47 13.09
C ASP A 79 -5.09 -16.95 13.23
N PRO A 80 -5.03 -17.53 14.46
CA PRO A 80 -5.28 -18.94 14.64
C PRO A 80 -6.76 -19.34 14.44
N THR A 81 -7.66 -18.38 14.23
CA THR A 81 -9.08 -18.67 13.94
C THR A 81 -9.34 -19.01 12.49
N VAL A 82 -8.37 -18.78 11.60
CA VAL A 82 -8.46 -19.01 10.15
C VAL A 82 -7.31 -19.90 9.69
N PRO A 83 -7.55 -20.96 8.89
CA PRO A 83 -6.48 -21.74 8.28
C PRO A 83 -5.57 -20.89 7.38
N ALA A 84 -4.26 -21.05 7.53
CA ALA A 84 -3.29 -20.43 6.64
C ALA A 84 -3.11 -21.31 5.39
N THR A 85 -2.95 -20.67 4.23
CA THR A 85 -2.68 -21.34 2.96
C THR A 85 -1.31 -20.93 2.46
N ILE A 86 -0.46 -21.91 2.17
CA ILE A 86 0.90 -21.71 1.66
C ILE A 86 0.99 -22.42 0.32
N GLU A 87 1.24 -21.69 -0.73
CA GLU A 87 1.54 -22.25 -2.04
C GLU A 87 3.02 -22.58 -2.13
N TYR A 88 3.39 -23.58 -2.92
CA TYR A 88 4.79 -23.94 -3.11
C TYR A 88 5.11 -24.18 -4.58
N GLU A 89 6.36 -23.94 -4.93
CA GLU A 89 6.90 -24.23 -6.25
C GLU A 89 8.22 -25.01 -6.12
N LEU A 90 8.44 -25.92 -7.05
CA LEU A 90 9.68 -26.68 -7.19
C LEU A 90 10.49 -26.13 -8.35
N HIS A 91 11.78 -25.92 -8.14
CA HIS A 91 12.73 -25.42 -9.13
C HIS A 91 13.99 -26.27 -9.15
N GLY A 92 14.72 -26.24 -10.27
CA GLY A 92 15.96 -26.96 -10.45
C GLY A 92 15.85 -28.11 -11.45
N GLU A 93 16.96 -28.76 -11.72
CA GLU A 93 17.08 -29.82 -12.74
C GLU A 93 16.19 -31.03 -12.41
N HIS A 94 16.06 -31.36 -11.12
CA HIS A 94 15.25 -32.49 -10.64
C HIS A 94 13.85 -32.11 -10.15
N ALA A 95 13.38 -30.87 -10.42
CA ALA A 95 12.07 -30.40 -9.94
C ALA A 95 10.89 -31.24 -10.44
N ALA A 96 10.95 -31.77 -11.68
CA ALA A 96 9.87 -32.56 -12.28
C ALA A 96 9.68 -33.93 -11.63
N GLU A 97 10.72 -34.46 -11.00
CA GLU A 97 10.77 -35.79 -10.39
C GLU A 97 10.66 -35.73 -8.86
N ALA A 98 10.75 -34.51 -8.32
CA ALA A 98 10.74 -34.29 -6.89
C ALA A 98 9.32 -34.37 -6.28
N LEU A 99 9.27 -34.87 -5.06
CA LEU A 99 8.06 -34.91 -4.26
C LEU A 99 8.13 -33.95 -3.09
N VAL A 100 7.03 -33.29 -2.80
CA VAL A 100 6.90 -32.46 -1.60
C VAL A 100 6.23 -33.25 -0.51
N GLY A 101 6.76 -33.14 0.71
CA GLY A 101 6.24 -33.73 1.92
C GLY A 101 6.36 -32.76 3.11
N ILE A 102 5.84 -33.19 4.24
CA ILE A 102 6.06 -32.53 5.54
C ILE A 102 6.96 -33.47 6.34
N ALA A 103 8.17 -32.98 6.64
CA ALA A 103 9.15 -33.75 7.39
C ALA A 103 8.79 -33.78 8.87
N GLU A 104 8.31 -32.64 9.40
CA GLU A 104 7.93 -32.49 10.80
C GLU A 104 6.92 -31.35 10.93
N ALA A 105 6.02 -31.45 11.90
CA ALA A 105 5.13 -30.37 12.31
C ALA A 105 4.79 -30.50 13.79
N GLU A 106 4.76 -29.38 14.50
CA GLU A 106 4.39 -29.31 15.90
C GLU A 106 3.50 -28.10 16.16
N GLY A 107 2.48 -28.28 17.00
CA GLY A 107 1.53 -27.24 17.35
C GLY A 107 0.54 -26.86 16.25
N VAL A 108 0.55 -27.51 15.09
CA VAL A 108 -0.32 -27.23 13.94
C VAL A 108 -0.79 -28.50 13.27
N GLU A 109 -1.95 -28.45 12.61
CA GLU A 109 -2.45 -29.52 11.74
C GLU A 109 -2.22 -29.14 10.27
N ILE A 110 -1.72 -30.10 9.47
CA ILE A 110 -1.30 -29.83 8.09
C ILE A 110 -2.01 -30.74 7.11
N VAL A 111 -2.54 -30.14 6.05
CA VAL A 111 -3.07 -30.82 4.89
C VAL A 111 -2.26 -30.40 3.65
N LEU A 112 -1.59 -31.38 3.02
CA LEU A 112 -0.81 -31.16 1.79
C LEU A 112 -1.61 -31.61 0.57
N ASP A 113 -1.96 -30.65 -0.28
CA ASP A 113 -2.55 -30.90 -1.59
C ASP A 113 -1.47 -30.77 -2.69
N ARG A 114 -0.94 -31.93 -3.13
CA ARG A 114 0.10 -31.97 -4.16
C ARG A 114 -0.41 -31.60 -5.56
N LYS A 115 -1.73 -31.71 -5.82
CA LYS A 115 -2.30 -31.38 -7.12
C LYS A 115 -2.44 -29.87 -7.30
N GLN A 116 -2.76 -29.18 -6.22
CA GLN A 116 -2.88 -27.72 -6.20
C GLN A 116 -1.60 -27.02 -5.76
N GLN A 117 -0.54 -27.79 -5.46
CA GLN A 117 0.73 -27.26 -4.92
C GLN A 117 0.51 -26.37 -3.69
N ARG A 118 -0.31 -26.86 -2.75
CA ARG A 118 -0.78 -26.10 -1.62
C ARG A 118 -0.63 -26.85 -0.30
N ILE A 119 -0.22 -26.14 0.74
CA ILE A 119 -0.18 -26.60 2.12
C ILE A 119 -1.21 -25.77 2.90
N THR A 120 -2.20 -26.43 3.50
CA THR A 120 -3.15 -25.78 4.42
C THR A 120 -2.74 -26.11 5.84
N VAL A 121 -2.60 -25.06 6.66
CA VAL A 121 -2.21 -25.13 8.06
C VAL A 121 -3.39 -24.71 8.91
N THR A 122 -3.85 -25.58 9.81
CA THR A 122 -4.93 -25.30 10.76
C THR A 122 -4.36 -25.25 12.18
N PHE A 123 -4.81 -24.27 12.93
CA PHE A 123 -4.31 -24.00 14.28
C PHE A 123 -5.29 -24.52 15.32
N PRO A 124 -4.83 -25.25 16.35
CA PRO A 124 -5.69 -25.75 17.41
C PRO A 124 -6.20 -24.61 18.31
N THR A 125 -7.28 -24.87 19.04
CA THR A 125 -7.79 -23.94 20.05
C THR A 125 -6.72 -23.70 21.12
N GLY A 126 -6.40 -22.42 21.38
CA GLY A 126 -5.34 -22.05 22.34
C GLY A 126 -3.94 -22.06 21.74
N PHE A 127 -3.83 -22.07 20.40
CA PHE A 127 -2.55 -21.95 19.69
C PHE A 127 -1.79 -20.68 20.11
N ASP A 128 -0.53 -20.81 20.44
CA ASP A 128 0.39 -19.71 20.72
C ASP A 128 1.54 -19.69 19.70
N ASP A 129 2.19 -20.82 19.47
CA ASP A 129 3.25 -21.00 18.48
C ASP A 129 3.28 -22.44 17.95
N GLY A 130 3.97 -22.63 16.84
CA GLY A 130 4.16 -23.93 16.22
C GLY A 130 5.07 -23.83 15.00
N TYR A 131 5.38 -24.95 14.40
CA TYR A 131 6.18 -24.96 13.18
C TYR A 131 5.82 -26.13 12.26
N MET A 132 6.25 -26.02 11.02
CA MET A 132 6.36 -27.13 10.09
C MET A 132 7.70 -27.08 9.37
N ILE A 133 8.17 -28.24 8.94
CA ILE A 133 9.31 -28.36 8.03
C ILE A 133 8.77 -28.97 6.74
N ALA A 134 8.60 -28.13 5.72
CA ALA A 134 8.29 -28.61 4.39
C ALA A 134 9.56 -29.19 3.76
N MET A 135 9.42 -30.28 3.03
CA MET A 135 10.51 -31.01 2.44
C MET A 135 10.23 -31.25 0.96
N ALA A 136 11.23 -31.01 0.13
CA ALA A 136 11.23 -31.53 -1.25
C ALA A 136 12.39 -32.52 -1.39
N TYR A 137 12.13 -33.66 -2.02
CA TYR A 137 13.16 -34.66 -2.29
C TYR A 137 12.95 -35.28 -3.66
N ASP A 138 14.08 -35.52 -4.33
CA ASP A 138 14.12 -36.34 -5.52
C ASP A 138 14.49 -37.80 -5.14
N MET A 139 14.39 -38.70 -6.06
CA MET A 139 14.79 -40.09 -5.82
C MET A 139 16.30 -40.31 -6.00
N GLN A 140 17.09 -39.23 -6.04
CA GLN A 140 18.53 -39.21 -6.36
C GLN A 140 19.39 -38.59 -5.23
N GLU A 141 18.93 -38.72 -3.97
CA GLU A 141 19.62 -38.27 -2.76
C GLU A 141 19.62 -36.76 -2.50
N HIS A 142 18.89 -35.92 -3.26
CA HIS A 142 18.78 -34.50 -2.98
C HIS A 142 17.53 -34.22 -2.14
N THR A 143 17.71 -33.52 -1.05
CA THR A 143 16.64 -33.13 -0.15
C THR A 143 16.79 -31.64 0.22
N VAL A 144 15.70 -30.90 0.12
CA VAL A 144 15.60 -29.50 0.53
C VAL A 144 14.59 -29.39 1.66
N LEU A 145 14.98 -28.78 2.77
CA LEU A 145 14.11 -28.50 3.89
C LEU A 145 13.83 -27.02 3.99
N ARG A 146 12.57 -26.69 4.27
CA ARG A 146 12.08 -25.30 4.48
C ARG A 146 11.31 -25.25 5.78
N PRO A 147 11.94 -24.80 6.87
CA PRO A 147 11.22 -24.55 8.12
C PRO A 147 10.34 -23.32 7.99
N VAL A 148 9.13 -23.40 8.52
CA VAL A 148 8.18 -22.30 8.67
C VAL A 148 7.71 -22.30 10.10
N PHE A 149 7.95 -21.21 10.82
CA PHE A 149 7.49 -21.02 12.18
C PHE A 149 6.22 -20.18 12.16
N PHE A 150 5.24 -20.59 12.94
CA PHE A 150 3.99 -19.88 13.14
C PHE A 150 3.97 -19.35 14.57
N THR A 151 3.56 -18.11 14.71
CA THR A 151 3.30 -17.53 16.02
C THR A 151 1.96 -16.83 15.98
N LYS A 152 1.18 -17.03 17.03
CA LYS A 152 -0.04 -16.27 17.20
C LYS A 152 0.30 -14.78 17.22
N ALA A 153 -0.52 -13.99 16.53
CA ALA A 153 -0.48 -12.55 16.69
C ALA A 153 -0.70 -12.23 18.18
N THR A 154 0.38 -12.03 18.92
CA THR A 154 0.37 -11.75 20.37
C THR A 154 -0.09 -10.34 20.68
N SER A 155 -0.28 -9.52 19.67
CA SER A 155 -0.96 -8.25 19.74
C SER A 155 -1.79 -8.08 18.47
N ASP A 156 -2.95 -7.45 18.56
CA ASP A 156 -3.70 -6.89 17.43
C ASP A 156 -2.87 -5.81 16.70
N ARG A 157 -1.54 -5.92 16.71
CA ARG A 157 -0.57 -4.93 16.25
C ARG A 157 0.40 -5.52 15.24
N ILE A 158 0.48 -4.89 14.07
CA ILE A 158 1.45 -5.16 13.01
C ILE A 158 2.43 -4.00 12.96
N GLU A 159 3.72 -4.26 13.09
CA GLU A 159 4.78 -3.26 12.97
C GLU A 159 5.30 -3.22 11.53
N ILE A 160 5.32 -2.04 10.93
CA ILE A 160 5.72 -1.80 9.55
C ILE A 160 6.99 -0.93 9.54
N ARG A 161 8.08 -1.45 8.97
CA ARG A 161 9.39 -0.81 8.92
C ARG A 161 9.90 -0.56 7.51
N THR A 162 9.35 -1.28 6.52
CA THR A 162 9.79 -1.18 5.11
C THR A 162 8.60 -1.00 4.18
N ALA A 163 8.90 -0.57 2.95
CA ALA A 163 7.89 -0.42 1.91
C ALA A 163 7.29 -1.78 1.51
N GLU A 164 8.09 -2.83 1.52
CA GLU A 164 7.67 -4.20 1.22
C GLU A 164 6.70 -4.72 2.30
N GLU A 165 6.97 -4.44 3.58
CA GLU A 165 6.06 -4.78 4.68
C GLU A 165 4.73 -4.02 4.57
N LEU A 166 4.76 -2.75 4.13
CA LEU A 166 3.55 -1.97 3.88
C LEU A 166 2.73 -2.56 2.71
N VAL A 167 3.39 -2.99 1.63
CA VAL A 167 2.74 -3.67 0.50
C VAL A 167 2.13 -4.99 0.97
N GLN A 168 2.88 -5.80 1.73
CA GLN A 168 2.37 -7.06 2.27
C GLN A 168 1.16 -6.84 3.20
N PHE A 169 1.19 -5.78 4.01
CA PHE A 169 0.04 -5.42 4.82
C PHE A 169 -1.18 -5.07 3.95
N ALA A 170 -1.00 -4.30 2.88
CA ALA A 170 -2.08 -3.96 1.95
C ALA A 170 -2.67 -5.22 1.29
N GLU A 171 -1.81 -6.14 0.85
CA GLU A 171 -2.23 -7.43 0.26
C GLU A 171 -3.03 -8.27 1.26
N ASN A 172 -2.58 -8.37 2.52
CA ASN A 172 -3.25 -9.11 3.57
C ASN A 172 -4.63 -8.53 3.91
N VAL A 173 -4.75 -7.19 3.97
CA VAL A 173 -6.04 -6.52 4.15
C VAL A 173 -6.97 -6.83 2.98
N ASN A 174 -6.46 -6.74 1.76
CA ASN A 174 -7.23 -6.96 0.54
C ASN A 174 -7.67 -8.42 0.36
N ALA A 175 -6.88 -9.35 0.86
CA ALA A 175 -7.20 -10.78 0.88
C ALA A 175 -8.19 -11.19 2.00
N GLY A 176 -8.48 -10.29 2.95
CA GLY A 176 -9.38 -10.59 4.07
C GLY A 176 -8.82 -11.57 5.10
N THR A 177 -7.49 -11.58 5.31
CA THR A 177 -6.79 -12.53 6.20
C THR A 177 -6.85 -12.16 7.69
N GLY A 178 -7.68 -11.21 8.11
CA GLY A 178 -7.76 -10.70 9.50
C GLY A 178 -7.02 -9.37 9.69
N ALA A 179 -6.00 -9.08 8.87
CA ALA A 179 -5.21 -7.84 8.94
C ALA A 179 -6.05 -6.56 8.83
N GLN A 180 -7.23 -6.65 8.20
CA GLN A 180 -8.14 -5.51 8.05
C GLN A 180 -8.64 -4.93 9.37
N ARG A 181 -8.58 -5.66 10.49
CA ARG A 181 -9.03 -5.24 11.83
C ARG A 181 -7.91 -5.00 12.83
N MET A 182 -6.67 -5.23 12.42
CA MET A 182 -5.51 -5.07 13.29
C MET A 182 -5.08 -3.62 13.44
N THR A 183 -4.24 -3.37 14.42
CA THR A 183 -3.51 -2.10 14.56
C THR A 183 -2.19 -2.20 13.80
N ALA A 184 -2.07 -1.50 12.68
CA ALA A 184 -0.82 -1.34 11.96
C ALA A 184 -0.09 -0.09 12.44
N VAL A 185 1.22 -0.17 12.62
CA VAL A 185 2.04 0.91 13.17
C VAL A 185 3.30 1.10 12.34
N LEU A 186 3.55 2.32 11.88
CA LEU A 186 4.84 2.66 11.29
C LEU A 186 5.89 2.79 12.38
N MET A 187 7.05 2.20 12.17
CA MET A 187 8.14 2.19 13.15
C MET A 187 9.27 3.16 12.78
N ASN A 188 9.26 3.68 11.57
CA ASN A 188 10.20 4.67 11.01
C ASN A 188 9.60 5.26 9.74
N ASP A 189 10.23 6.29 9.19
CA ASP A 189 9.92 6.78 7.85
C ASP A 189 10.17 5.70 6.81
N ILE A 190 9.29 5.60 5.82
CA ILE A 190 9.34 4.56 4.78
C ILE A 190 9.54 5.20 3.42
N ASP A 191 10.62 4.84 2.74
CA ASP A 191 10.88 5.25 1.36
C ASP A 191 10.18 4.31 0.37
N MET A 192 9.19 4.84 -0.35
CA MET A 192 8.38 4.11 -1.32
C MET A 192 8.95 4.11 -2.75
N THR A 193 10.19 4.61 -2.96
CA THR A 193 10.81 4.74 -4.29
C THR A 193 10.82 3.43 -5.09
N LYS A 194 10.99 2.30 -4.41
CA LYS A 194 11.05 0.97 -5.05
C LYS A 194 9.68 0.39 -5.41
N ILE A 195 8.60 0.97 -4.92
CA ILE A 195 7.25 0.46 -5.19
C ILE A 195 6.77 1.00 -6.52
N ALA A 196 6.82 0.14 -7.54
CA ALA A 196 6.46 0.52 -8.91
C ALA A 196 4.95 0.73 -9.10
N SER A 197 4.11 0.06 -8.32
CA SER A 197 2.65 0.17 -8.37
C SER A 197 2.06 0.02 -6.98
N TRP A 198 1.19 0.93 -6.59
CA TRP A 198 0.50 0.89 -5.31
C TRP A 198 -0.92 0.37 -5.49
N ILE A 199 -1.29 -0.63 -4.70
CA ILE A 199 -2.67 -1.11 -4.56
C ILE A 199 -3.19 -0.58 -3.23
N PRO A 200 -4.32 0.17 -3.21
CA PRO A 200 -4.83 0.74 -1.98
C PRO A 200 -5.10 -0.31 -0.89
N ILE A 201 -4.82 0.05 0.35
CA ILE A 201 -5.23 -0.75 1.52
C ILE A 201 -6.77 -0.70 1.59
N GLY A 202 -7.44 -1.85 1.53
CA GLY A 202 -8.89 -1.91 1.43
C GLY A 202 -9.39 -1.57 0.02
N ASN A 203 -8.92 -2.29 -0.99
CA ASN A 203 -9.21 -2.07 -2.42
C ASN A 203 -10.58 -2.66 -2.84
N GLY A 204 -11.64 -2.23 -2.19
CA GLY A 204 -13.02 -2.58 -2.54
C GLY A 204 -13.67 -1.59 -3.53
N SER A 205 -14.99 -1.65 -3.67
CA SER A 205 -15.78 -0.65 -4.39
C SER A 205 -16.71 0.08 -3.43
N PHE A 206 -16.96 1.37 -3.72
CA PHE A 206 -17.80 2.21 -2.89
C PHE A 206 -18.88 2.89 -3.70
N VAL A 207 -20.13 2.64 -3.31
CA VAL A 207 -21.32 3.30 -3.88
C VAL A 207 -21.99 4.11 -2.79
N ALA A 208 -22.14 5.40 -3.00
CA ALA A 208 -22.93 6.25 -2.13
C ALA A 208 -24.23 6.67 -2.81
N THR A 209 -25.34 6.45 -2.15
CA THR A 209 -26.63 6.99 -2.50
C THR A 209 -27.04 8.09 -1.51
N ALA A 210 -28.13 8.76 -1.75
CA ALA A 210 -28.64 9.78 -0.83
C ALA A 210 -29.13 9.20 0.53
N SER A 211 -29.30 7.88 0.63
CA SER A 211 -29.86 7.22 1.82
C SER A 211 -28.93 6.23 2.49
N GLU A 212 -27.93 5.72 1.76
CA GLU A 212 -27.04 4.69 2.25
C GLU A 212 -25.69 4.71 1.52
N SER A 213 -24.68 4.12 2.13
CA SER A 213 -23.43 3.75 1.47
C SER A 213 -23.35 2.24 1.35
N LYS A 214 -22.80 1.77 0.24
CA LYS A 214 -22.53 0.36 0.01
C LYS A 214 -21.04 0.17 -0.22
N VAL A 215 -20.43 -0.63 0.64
CA VAL A 215 -19.06 -1.08 0.51
C VAL A 215 -19.08 -2.54 0.06
N GLU A 216 -18.41 -2.84 -1.03
CA GLU A 216 -18.26 -4.20 -1.54
C GLU A 216 -16.77 -4.55 -1.66
N GLY A 217 -16.41 -5.76 -1.26
CA GLY A 217 -15.02 -6.21 -1.25
C GLY A 217 -14.24 -5.73 -0.03
N ALA A 218 -12.95 -5.55 -0.19
CA ALA A 218 -12.04 -5.24 0.90
C ALA A 218 -12.21 -3.81 1.42
N ALA A 219 -12.19 -3.66 2.74
CA ALA A 219 -12.11 -2.38 3.45
C ALA A 219 -11.15 -2.53 4.64
N PHE A 220 -10.51 -1.46 5.04
CA PHE A 220 -9.75 -1.44 6.28
C PHE A 220 -10.67 -1.02 7.43
N GLU A 221 -10.71 -1.83 8.48
CA GLU A 221 -11.61 -1.69 9.65
C GLU A 221 -10.83 -1.52 10.96
N GLY A 222 -9.49 -1.50 10.91
CA GLY A 222 -8.60 -1.44 12.05
C GLY A 222 -8.09 -0.05 12.40
N THR A 223 -6.94 -0.01 13.06
CA THR A 223 -6.21 1.23 13.36
C THR A 223 -4.90 1.26 12.57
N PHE A 224 -4.62 2.38 11.90
CA PHE A 224 -3.32 2.65 11.31
C PHE A 224 -2.69 3.86 12.01
N ASP A 225 -1.59 3.64 12.72
CA ASP A 225 -0.87 4.68 13.44
C ASP A 225 0.48 4.96 12.79
N GLY A 226 0.60 6.10 12.15
CA GLY A 226 1.86 6.54 11.54
C GLY A 226 2.93 6.95 12.56
N GLN A 227 2.59 7.15 13.84
CA GLN A 227 3.49 7.62 14.91
C GLN A 227 4.26 8.93 14.56
N GLY A 228 3.77 9.71 13.61
CA GLY A 228 4.45 10.90 13.09
C GLY A 228 5.46 10.58 11.98
N HIS A 229 5.63 9.33 11.62
CA HIS A 229 6.49 8.91 10.51
C HIS A 229 5.89 9.21 9.15
N ALA A 230 6.77 9.35 8.15
CA ALA A 230 6.41 9.71 6.79
C ALA A 230 6.50 8.53 5.82
N LEU A 231 5.58 8.50 4.86
CA LEU A 231 5.72 7.74 3.63
C LEU A 231 6.30 8.66 2.56
N LEU A 232 7.57 8.46 2.22
CA LEU A 232 8.35 9.30 1.31
C LEU A 232 8.32 8.77 -0.12
N ASN A 233 8.47 9.66 -1.10
CA ASN A 233 8.62 9.30 -2.51
C ASN A 233 7.45 8.45 -3.06
N CYS A 234 6.25 8.61 -2.50
CA CYS A 234 5.07 7.86 -2.93
C CYS A 234 4.70 8.19 -4.37
N LYS A 235 4.71 7.20 -5.26
CA LYS A 235 4.18 7.31 -6.63
C LYS A 235 2.95 6.43 -6.74
N MET A 236 1.78 7.02 -6.51
CA MET A 236 0.51 6.31 -6.62
C MET A 236 -0.15 6.59 -7.96
N THR A 237 -0.62 5.57 -8.63
CA THR A 237 -1.35 5.67 -9.89
C THR A 237 -2.64 4.89 -9.82
N GLY A 238 -3.72 5.46 -10.37
CA GLY A 238 -5.01 4.80 -10.50
C GLY A 238 -5.50 4.87 -11.94
N ALA A 239 -6.09 3.78 -12.42
CA ALA A 239 -6.69 3.70 -13.74
C ALA A 239 -8.21 3.49 -13.62
N LEU A 240 -9.01 4.49 -13.98
CA LEU A 240 -10.47 4.40 -13.99
C LEU A 240 -10.93 3.57 -15.20
N THR A 241 -11.30 2.34 -14.95
CA THR A 241 -11.79 1.38 -15.96
C THR A 241 -13.26 1.02 -15.77
N SER A 242 -13.83 1.38 -14.64
CA SER A 242 -15.23 1.11 -14.27
C SER A 242 -15.73 2.18 -13.31
N ASP A 243 -17.02 2.08 -12.95
CA ASP A 243 -17.62 2.95 -11.93
C ASP A 243 -17.28 2.48 -10.52
N ASN A 244 -17.43 3.39 -9.56
CA ASN A 244 -17.31 3.14 -8.10
C ASN A 244 -15.92 2.72 -7.62
N GLN A 245 -14.90 3.07 -8.38
CA GLN A 245 -13.51 2.81 -7.97
C GLN A 245 -13.06 3.83 -6.93
N VAL A 246 -12.22 3.36 -6.02
CA VAL A 246 -11.64 4.16 -4.95
C VAL A 246 -10.11 4.11 -5.02
N TYR A 247 -9.47 5.26 -4.82
CA TYR A 247 -8.01 5.37 -4.89
C TYR A 247 -7.48 6.22 -3.74
N GLY A 248 -6.33 5.85 -3.22
CA GLY A 248 -5.61 6.52 -2.16
C GLY A 248 -4.53 5.64 -1.55
N LEU A 249 -3.92 6.07 -0.46
CA LEU A 249 -3.16 5.14 0.38
C LEU A 249 -4.12 4.04 0.88
N PHE A 250 -5.28 4.45 1.37
CA PHE A 250 -6.42 3.56 1.63
C PHE A 250 -7.46 3.71 0.51
N GLY A 251 -8.02 2.59 0.05
CA GLY A 251 -9.20 2.62 -0.81
C GLY A 251 -10.43 2.96 0.02
N ILE A 252 -10.78 2.08 0.96
CA ILE A 252 -11.94 2.23 1.83
C ILE A 252 -11.54 2.06 3.29
N LEU A 253 -11.87 3.04 4.10
CA LEU A 253 -11.91 2.98 5.56
C LEU A 253 -13.35 2.74 6.01
N LYS A 254 -13.58 1.76 6.88
CA LYS A 254 -14.91 1.45 7.40
C LYS A 254 -14.85 1.13 8.90
N GLY A 255 -15.34 2.02 9.73
CA GLY A 255 -15.20 1.90 11.19
C GLY A 255 -13.74 1.97 11.66
N ALA A 256 -12.84 2.49 10.82
CA ALA A 256 -11.40 2.49 11.03
C ALA A 256 -10.90 3.77 11.70
N THR A 257 -9.66 3.72 12.19
CA THR A 257 -8.93 4.91 12.65
C THR A 257 -7.59 5.01 11.93
N VAL A 258 -7.31 6.16 11.31
CA VAL A 258 -5.99 6.50 10.75
C VAL A 258 -5.47 7.72 11.49
N ARG A 259 -4.25 7.66 12.00
CA ARG A 259 -3.72 8.78 12.78
C ARG A 259 -2.21 8.95 12.66
N ASN A 260 -1.75 10.18 13.00
CA ASN A 260 -0.33 10.54 13.12
C ASN A 260 0.49 10.16 11.87
N LEU A 261 -0.05 10.32 10.68
CA LEU A 261 0.58 9.91 9.42
C LEU A 261 1.00 11.12 8.60
N VAL A 262 2.20 11.06 8.03
CA VAL A 262 2.69 12.06 7.08
C VAL A 262 2.83 11.41 5.70
N LEU A 263 2.33 12.06 4.66
CA LEU A 263 2.45 11.63 3.26
C LEU A 263 3.31 12.64 2.49
N GLY A 264 4.42 12.18 1.95
CA GLY A 264 5.42 13.03 1.31
C GLY A 264 6.32 13.77 2.31
N ALA A 265 6.96 14.83 1.86
CA ALA A 265 7.86 15.67 2.66
C ALA A 265 7.70 17.14 2.29
N GLU A 266 7.99 18.03 3.23
CA GLU A 266 7.98 19.48 3.02
C GLU A 266 9.03 19.93 1.99
N SER A 267 10.12 19.20 1.87
CA SER A 267 11.20 19.50 0.91
C SER A 267 11.72 18.23 0.24
N GLY A 268 12.22 18.37 -0.97
CA GLY A 268 12.71 17.26 -1.79
C GLY A 268 11.63 16.68 -2.73
N ASP A 269 11.74 15.40 -3.08
CA ASP A 269 10.72 14.72 -3.87
C ASP A 269 9.55 14.34 -2.96
N THR A 270 8.45 15.05 -3.09
CA THR A 270 7.24 14.78 -2.32
C THR A 270 6.48 13.55 -2.79
N GLY A 271 6.82 13.02 -3.98
CA GLY A 271 6.03 11.99 -4.67
C GLY A 271 4.91 12.57 -5.53
N SER A 272 4.01 11.72 -5.99
CA SER A 272 2.86 12.11 -6.80
C SER A 272 1.71 11.12 -6.69
N PHE A 273 0.49 11.61 -6.89
CA PHE A 273 -0.67 10.75 -7.03
C PHE A 273 -1.44 11.14 -8.29
N THR A 274 -1.57 10.21 -9.23
CA THR A 274 -2.28 10.45 -10.50
C THR A 274 -3.36 9.41 -10.71
N VAL A 275 -4.58 9.86 -11.00
CA VAL A 275 -5.70 8.99 -11.40
C VAL A 275 -6.18 9.43 -12.77
N SER A 276 -6.36 8.48 -13.69
CA SER A 276 -6.81 8.77 -15.04
C SER A 276 -7.79 7.72 -15.57
N GLY A 277 -8.60 8.11 -16.57
CA GLY A 277 -9.58 7.22 -17.20
C GLY A 277 -11.02 7.70 -17.08
N ASN A 278 -11.98 6.81 -17.25
CA ASN A 278 -13.42 7.13 -17.23
C ASN A 278 -14.18 6.25 -16.24
N GLY A 279 -14.89 6.85 -15.30
CA GLY A 279 -15.70 6.15 -14.31
C GLY A 279 -16.15 7.07 -13.18
N THR A 280 -17.05 6.59 -12.35
CA THR A 280 -17.33 7.22 -11.06
C THR A 280 -16.20 6.87 -10.10
N THR A 281 -15.63 7.86 -9.44
CA THR A 281 -14.52 7.63 -8.53
C THR A 281 -14.58 8.50 -7.29
N SER A 282 -14.07 7.94 -6.20
CA SER A 282 -13.70 8.69 -4.99
C SER A 282 -12.21 8.53 -4.76
N THR A 283 -11.49 9.63 -4.86
CA THR A 283 -10.03 9.65 -4.84
C THR A 283 -9.55 10.56 -3.72
N GLY A 284 -8.75 10.03 -2.82
CA GLY A 284 -8.19 10.83 -1.74
C GLY A 284 -6.74 10.45 -1.47
N VAL A 285 -5.89 11.43 -1.16
CA VAL A 285 -4.48 11.15 -0.88
C VAL A 285 -4.35 10.17 0.28
N ILE A 286 -5.15 10.33 1.33
CA ILE A 286 -5.22 9.42 2.47
C ILE A 286 -6.19 8.28 2.13
N ALA A 287 -7.45 8.60 1.79
CA ALA A 287 -8.46 7.57 1.57
C ALA A 287 -9.44 7.95 0.45
N GLY A 288 -9.76 6.99 -0.42
CA GLY A 288 -10.81 7.15 -1.42
C GLY A 288 -12.17 7.34 -0.78
N ALA A 289 -12.55 6.47 0.16
CA ALA A 289 -13.78 6.57 0.94
C ALA A 289 -13.52 6.36 2.43
N CYS A 290 -14.14 7.21 3.26
CA CYS A 290 -14.11 7.17 4.72
C CYS A 290 -15.55 6.98 5.20
N VAL A 291 -15.85 5.78 5.72
CA VAL A 291 -17.19 5.36 6.16
C VAL A 291 -17.17 5.09 7.66
N ASP A 292 -17.93 5.83 8.43
CA ASP A 292 -18.03 5.68 9.90
C ASP A 292 -16.64 5.62 10.58
N SER A 293 -15.66 6.40 10.09
CA SER A 293 -14.25 6.26 10.42
C SER A 293 -13.62 7.56 10.94
N LYS A 294 -12.46 7.45 11.56
CA LYS A 294 -11.72 8.58 12.14
C LYS A 294 -10.38 8.75 11.43
N ILE A 295 -10.06 10.00 11.05
CA ILE A 295 -8.73 10.36 10.54
C ILE A 295 -8.24 11.56 11.36
N GLU A 296 -7.10 11.40 12.03
CA GLU A 296 -6.64 12.35 13.03
C GLU A 296 -5.16 12.68 12.87
N LYS A 297 -4.79 13.96 12.98
CA LYS A 297 -3.38 14.41 13.01
C LYS A 297 -2.56 13.87 11.84
N CYS A 298 -3.11 13.96 10.64
CA CYS A 298 -2.43 13.54 9.42
C CYS A 298 -2.07 14.75 8.56
N THR A 299 -0.88 14.71 7.97
CA THR A 299 -0.37 15.76 7.09
C THR A 299 -0.04 15.19 5.72
N SER A 300 -0.38 15.90 4.65
CA SER A 300 0.00 15.54 3.30
C SER A 300 0.70 16.67 2.58
N TYR A 301 1.85 16.38 2.03
CA TYR A 301 2.58 17.22 1.05
C TYR A 301 2.37 16.71 -0.39
N LEU A 302 1.70 15.58 -0.56
CA LEU A 302 1.61 14.85 -1.82
C LEU A 302 0.63 15.54 -2.77
N PRO A 303 1.09 16.03 -3.95
CA PRO A 303 0.19 16.56 -4.96
C PRO A 303 -0.62 15.44 -5.61
N MET A 304 -1.87 15.76 -5.97
CA MET A 304 -2.75 14.82 -6.64
C MET A 304 -3.33 15.41 -7.92
N VAL A 305 -3.32 14.62 -8.99
CA VAL A 305 -3.91 14.95 -10.30
C VAL A 305 -4.92 13.88 -10.68
N CYS A 306 -6.13 14.29 -11.01
CA CYS A 306 -7.16 13.42 -11.53
C CYS A 306 -7.58 13.89 -12.92
N GLU A 307 -7.34 13.05 -13.94
CA GLU A 307 -7.55 13.36 -15.35
C GLU A 307 -8.50 12.38 -16.03
N GLY A 308 -9.28 12.86 -16.98
CA GLY A 308 -10.24 12.05 -17.70
C GLY A 308 -11.63 12.13 -17.08
N ASN A 309 -12.48 11.16 -17.32
CA ASN A 309 -13.89 11.14 -16.93
C ASN A 309 -14.79 12.01 -17.81
N ASN A 310 -14.61 11.86 -19.13
CA ASN A 310 -15.35 12.59 -20.17
C ASN A 310 -16.85 12.28 -20.23
N SER A 311 -17.35 11.33 -19.44
CA SER A 311 -18.76 10.96 -19.50
C SER A 311 -19.62 11.90 -18.68
N ALA A 312 -20.64 12.46 -19.29
CA ALA A 312 -21.67 13.21 -18.61
C ALA A 312 -22.24 12.43 -17.42
N ASN A 313 -22.33 13.05 -16.25
CA ASN A 313 -22.92 12.52 -15.02
C ASN A 313 -22.10 11.52 -14.19
N LYS A 314 -20.82 11.39 -14.43
CA LYS A 314 -19.95 10.58 -13.53
C LYS A 314 -19.48 11.44 -12.35
N LEU A 315 -19.69 10.97 -11.15
CA LEU A 315 -19.23 11.63 -9.93
C LEU A 315 -17.73 11.40 -9.75
N MET A 316 -16.97 12.47 -9.61
CA MET A 316 -15.57 12.46 -9.22
C MET A 316 -15.41 13.29 -7.94
N THR A 317 -15.02 12.66 -6.85
CA THR A 317 -14.74 13.34 -5.59
C THR A 317 -13.26 13.25 -5.26
N MET A 318 -12.65 14.34 -4.81
CA MET A 318 -11.22 14.47 -4.65
C MET A 318 -10.84 15.33 -3.45
N GLY A 319 -9.83 14.92 -2.69
CA GLY A 319 -9.33 15.64 -1.51
C GLY A 319 -8.24 14.86 -0.78
N LEU A 320 -7.93 15.20 0.48
CA LEU A 320 -7.26 14.24 1.36
C LEU A 320 -8.13 12.99 1.50
N VAL A 321 -9.44 13.18 1.52
CA VAL A 321 -10.43 12.11 1.46
C VAL A 321 -11.39 12.38 0.31
N GLY A 322 -11.60 11.39 -0.57
CA GLY A 322 -12.50 11.57 -1.70
C GLY A 322 -13.96 11.72 -1.26
N PHE A 323 -14.46 10.77 -0.50
CA PHE A 323 -15.84 10.73 0.00
C PHE A 323 -15.88 10.40 1.49
N VAL A 324 -16.64 11.19 2.25
CA VAL A 324 -16.86 11.00 3.69
C VAL A 324 -18.34 10.64 3.91
N TYR A 325 -18.59 9.50 4.53
CA TYR A 325 -19.94 9.04 4.84
C TYR A 325 -20.10 8.68 6.31
N GLY A 326 -21.26 8.95 6.87
CA GLY A 326 -21.66 8.53 8.21
C GLY A 326 -23.06 7.93 8.22
N ALA A 327 -23.26 6.77 8.84
CA ALA A 327 -24.59 6.25 9.09
C ALA A 327 -25.38 7.14 10.06
N GLY A 328 -24.67 7.78 11.00
CA GLY A 328 -25.19 8.85 11.85
C GLY A 328 -26.22 8.41 12.87
N THR A 329 -26.22 7.14 13.27
CA THR A 329 -27.12 6.59 14.29
C THR A 329 -26.56 6.73 15.71
N SER A 330 -25.24 6.97 15.84
CA SER A 330 -24.52 7.25 17.08
C SER A 330 -23.28 8.09 16.79
N GLU A 331 -22.55 8.52 17.82
CA GLU A 331 -21.27 9.20 17.65
C GLU A 331 -20.15 8.30 17.04
N ASP A 332 -20.27 7.00 17.15
CA ASP A 332 -19.34 6.02 16.58
C ASP A 332 -19.69 5.66 15.13
N THR A 333 -20.84 6.04 14.64
CA THR A 333 -21.31 5.82 13.27
C THR A 333 -21.31 7.09 12.43
N VAL A 334 -20.38 8.00 12.71
CA VAL A 334 -20.10 9.19 11.91
C VAL A 334 -18.61 9.25 11.61
N SER A 335 -18.29 9.81 10.47
CA SER A 335 -16.89 10.05 10.14
C SER A 335 -16.39 11.36 10.77
N GLN A 336 -15.18 11.30 11.32
CA GLN A 336 -14.53 12.43 11.98
C GLN A 336 -13.13 12.66 11.39
N LEU A 337 -12.91 13.85 10.87
CA LEU A 337 -11.65 14.31 10.33
C LEU A 337 -11.15 15.44 11.22
N THR A 338 -10.05 15.21 11.93
CA THR A 338 -9.58 16.12 12.99
C THR A 338 -8.09 16.42 12.83
N ASP A 339 -7.70 17.69 12.92
CA ASP A 339 -6.30 18.12 12.83
C ASP A 339 -5.60 17.63 11.54
N LEU A 340 -6.29 17.70 10.39
CA LEU A 340 -5.71 17.35 9.11
C LEU A 340 -5.11 18.58 8.43
N THR A 341 -3.92 18.40 7.84
CA THR A 341 -3.28 19.48 7.09
C THR A 341 -2.91 19.01 5.68
N ASN A 342 -3.36 19.75 4.67
CA ASN A 342 -3.00 19.53 3.28
C ASN A 342 -2.08 20.64 2.77
N TYR A 343 -0.89 20.28 2.30
CA TYR A 343 0.03 21.16 1.57
C TYR A 343 0.11 20.81 0.09
N GLY A 344 -0.34 19.62 -0.30
CA GLY A 344 -0.26 19.14 -1.68
C GLY A 344 -1.29 19.82 -2.59
N ALA A 345 -0.86 20.24 -3.77
CA ALA A 345 -1.75 20.78 -4.78
C ALA A 345 -2.72 19.71 -5.33
N LEU A 346 -3.97 20.10 -5.56
CA LEU A 346 -5.03 19.23 -6.08
C LEU A 346 -5.50 19.73 -7.43
N LYS A 347 -5.34 18.92 -8.48
CA LYS A 347 -5.77 19.26 -9.84
C LYS A 347 -6.78 18.25 -10.37
N ALA A 348 -7.96 18.71 -10.75
CA ALA A 348 -8.95 17.88 -11.43
C ALA A 348 -9.20 18.43 -12.84
N ASP A 349 -8.95 17.59 -13.84
CA ASP A 349 -9.27 17.85 -15.24
C ASP A 349 -10.14 16.72 -15.79
N PRO A 350 -11.46 16.79 -15.61
CA PRO A 350 -12.37 15.76 -16.09
C PRO A 350 -12.51 15.72 -17.63
N GLY A 351 -11.72 16.50 -18.38
CA GLY A 351 -11.79 16.58 -19.82
C GLY A 351 -12.93 17.48 -20.33
N ALA A 352 -13.47 17.16 -21.51
CA ALA A 352 -14.50 18.00 -22.11
C ALA A 352 -15.74 18.12 -21.23
N ALA A 353 -16.14 19.35 -20.90
CA ALA A 353 -17.36 19.62 -20.16
C ALA A 353 -18.57 18.99 -20.86
N ASN A 354 -19.43 18.33 -20.11
CA ASN A 354 -20.71 17.91 -20.65
C ASN A 354 -21.54 19.15 -21.08
N ALA A 355 -22.46 18.96 -22.02
CA ALA A 355 -23.29 20.03 -22.60
C ALA A 355 -24.10 20.83 -21.56
N ASN A 356 -24.25 20.35 -20.35
CA ASN A 356 -25.01 20.96 -19.26
C ASN A 356 -24.14 21.80 -18.30
N GLY A 357 -22.82 21.82 -18.45
CA GLY A 357 -21.89 22.69 -17.71
C GLY A 357 -21.74 22.40 -16.21
N PHE A 358 -22.37 21.35 -15.70
CA PHE A 358 -22.16 20.85 -14.36
C PHE A 358 -21.55 19.45 -14.46
N THR A 359 -20.27 19.38 -14.30
CA THR A 359 -19.67 18.09 -14.00
C THR A 359 -19.94 17.76 -12.54
N SER A 360 -20.02 16.49 -12.26
CA SER A 360 -20.11 16.01 -10.91
C SER A 360 -18.74 16.03 -10.19
N THR A 361 -17.77 16.82 -10.70
CA THR A 361 -16.45 16.96 -10.12
C THR A 361 -16.48 17.83 -8.88
N GLN A 362 -15.92 17.32 -7.79
CA GLN A 362 -15.91 17.96 -6.49
C GLN A 362 -14.55 17.81 -5.85
N VAL A 363 -13.81 18.92 -5.75
CA VAL A 363 -12.46 18.99 -5.21
C VAL A 363 -12.48 19.78 -3.92
N GLY A 364 -12.20 19.12 -2.80
CA GLY A 364 -12.03 19.78 -1.51
C GLY A 364 -10.61 19.66 -1.03
N GLY A 365 -10.06 20.69 -0.42
CA GLY A 365 -8.73 20.62 0.17
C GLY A 365 -8.60 19.50 1.20
N ILE A 366 -9.69 19.21 1.91
CA ILE A 366 -9.78 18.13 2.87
C ILE A 366 -10.69 17.01 2.34
N ALA A 367 -11.91 17.31 1.90
CA ALA A 367 -12.82 16.29 1.39
C ALA A 367 -13.58 16.73 0.14
N GLY A 368 -13.70 15.82 -0.85
CA GLY A 368 -14.48 16.08 -2.04
C GLY A 368 -15.97 16.13 -1.74
N PHE A 369 -16.48 15.19 -0.98
CA PHE A 369 -17.91 15.12 -0.64
C PHE A 369 -18.11 14.60 0.78
N SER A 370 -19.05 15.19 1.50
CA SER A 370 -19.51 14.69 2.81
C SER A 370 -21.02 14.40 2.76
N ASN A 371 -21.41 13.21 3.19
CA ASN A 371 -22.79 12.79 3.26
C ASN A 371 -23.07 11.94 4.51
N THR A 372 -24.31 11.95 4.95
CA THR A 372 -24.81 11.03 5.98
C THR A 372 -26.09 10.34 5.49
N SER A 373 -26.50 9.29 6.18
CA SER A 373 -27.82 8.71 5.95
C SER A 373 -28.92 9.76 6.13
N ARG A 374 -30.00 9.66 5.37
CA ARG A 374 -31.19 10.53 5.53
C ARG A 374 -31.88 10.42 6.88
N THR A 375 -31.67 9.31 7.57
CA THR A 375 -32.19 9.06 8.93
C THR A 375 -31.19 9.42 10.01
N SER A 376 -30.08 10.05 9.63
CA SER A 376 -28.99 10.43 10.52
C SER A 376 -29.50 11.43 11.58
N THR A 377 -29.03 11.25 12.80
CA THR A 377 -29.21 12.21 13.91
C THR A 377 -27.89 12.80 14.38
N PHE A 378 -26.78 12.24 13.89
CA PHE A 378 -25.41 12.68 14.16
C PHE A 378 -24.74 13.15 12.87
N ALA A 379 -23.83 14.11 12.99
CA ALA A 379 -23.17 14.75 11.88
C ALA A 379 -21.74 14.21 11.66
N ASN A 380 -21.28 14.10 10.39
CA ASN A 380 -19.87 14.04 10.10
C ASN A 380 -19.18 15.31 10.60
N ARG A 381 -17.95 15.19 11.10
CA ARG A 381 -17.21 16.28 11.74
C ARG A 381 -15.90 16.55 11.05
N PHE A 382 -15.64 17.82 10.76
CA PHE A 382 -14.37 18.35 10.28
C PHE A 382 -13.89 19.38 11.32
N LEU A 383 -12.85 19.05 12.08
CA LEU A 383 -12.39 19.87 13.19
C LEU A 383 -10.95 20.28 12.98
N ARG A 384 -10.65 21.58 13.00
CA ARG A 384 -9.31 22.15 12.88
C ARG A 384 -8.52 21.61 11.70
N CYS A 385 -9.19 21.42 10.57
CA CYS A 385 -8.54 21.00 9.33
C CYS A 385 -8.05 22.22 8.55
N ILE A 386 -6.84 22.14 8.01
CA ILE A 386 -6.19 23.26 7.33
C ILE A 386 -5.79 22.83 5.91
N ASN A 387 -6.15 23.65 4.93
CA ASN A 387 -5.68 23.49 3.56
C ASN A 387 -4.74 24.62 3.18
N HIS A 388 -3.52 24.27 2.81
CA HIS A 388 -2.53 25.16 2.18
C HIS A 388 -2.33 24.86 0.69
N GLY A 389 -2.79 23.69 0.23
CA GLY A 389 -2.60 23.25 -1.16
C GLY A 389 -3.51 24.01 -2.13
N ASP A 390 -2.94 24.43 -3.24
CA ASP A 390 -3.70 25.07 -4.33
C ASP A 390 -4.63 24.06 -5.02
N MET A 391 -5.78 24.53 -5.45
CA MET A 391 -6.76 23.70 -6.15
C MET A 391 -7.08 24.25 -7.53
N THR A 392 -6.94 23.40 -8.54
CA THR A 392 -7.32 23.72 -9.90
C THR A 392 -8.38 22.75 -10.41
N VAL A 393 -9.49 23.28 -10.91
CA VAL A 393 -10.54 22.49 -11.54
C VAL A 393 -10.82 23.05 -12.93
N SER A 394 -10.93 22.20 -13.94
CA SER A 394 -11.35 22.64 -15.27
C SER A 394 -12.87 22.77 -15.36
N THR A 395 -13.60 21.97 -14.58
CA THR A 395 -15.08 22.09 -14.43
C THR A 395 -15.49 21.53 -13.06
N GLY A 396 -16.63 21.95 -12.53
CA GLY A 396 -17.15 21.43 -11.28
C GLY A 396 -17.02 22.39 -10.11
N ARG A 397 -16.71 21.87 -8.94
CA ARG A 397 -16.63 22.64 -7.69
C ARG A 397 -15.26 22.46 -7.04
N ALA A 398 -14.71 23.54 -6.53
CA ALA A 398 -13.56 23.51 -5.64
C ALA A 398 -13.87 24.25 -4.35
N SER A 399 -13.41 23.72 -3.24
CA SER A 399 -13.56 24.35 -1.93
C SER A 399 -12.36 24.07 -1.04
N GLY A 400 -12.01 25.04 -0.22
CA GLY A 400 -10.87 24.92 0.69
C GLY A 400 -10.95 23.74 1.63
N ILE A 401 -12.12 23.39 2.12
CA ILE A 401 -12.29 22.26 3.08
C ILE A 401 -13.15 21.16 2.46
N VAL A 402 -14.44 21.36 2.23
CA VAL A 402 -15.34 20.35 1.69
C VAL A 402 -16.04 20.88 0.46
N ALA A 403 -15.85 20.26 -0.71
CA ALA A 403 -16.41 20.78 -1.95
C ALA A 403 -17.93 20.70 -2.00
N ALA A 404 -18.51 19.66 -1.46
CA ALA A 404 -19.96 19.59 -1.25
C ALA A 404 -20.28 18.79 0.02
N ALA A 405 -21.23 19.28 0.76
CA ALA A 405 -21.77 18.60 1.91
C ALA A 405 -23.29 18.51 1.76
N ASN A 406 -23.82 17.32 1.88
CA ASN A 406 -25.24 17.09 2.10
C ASN A 406 -25.50 17.11 3.61
N THR A 407 -26.68 16.77 4.04
CA THR A 407 -27.17 16.78 5.41
C THR A 407 -26.11 16.43 6.49
N PHE A 408 -26.26 17.03 7.67
CA PHE A 408 -25.47 16.72 8.88
C PHE A 408 -23.94 16.67 8.67
N THR A 409 -23.37 17.81 8.36
CA THR A 409 -21.92 18.02 8.32
C THR A 409 -21.56 19.22 9.17
N HIS A 410 -20.69 19.03 10.16
CA HIS A 410 -20.14 20.10 10.99
C HIS A 410 -18.70 20.41 10.57
N ILE A 411 -18.42 21.66 10.25
CA ILE A 411 -17.10 22.17 9.91
C ILE A 411 -16.76 23.24 10.95
N VAL A 412 -15.77 22.97 11.78
CA VAL A 412 -15.44 23.80 12.95
C VAL A 412 -13.95 24.09 12.97
N GLU A 413 -13.58 25.37 13.14
CA GLU A 413 -12.18 25.82 13.24
C GLU A 413 -11.32 25.37 12.06
N CYS A 414 -11.89 25.27 10.86
CA CYS A 414 -11.15 24.87 9.66
C CYS A 414 -10.73 26.10 8.85
N GLU A 415 -9.55 26.05 8.27
CA GLU A 415 -8.93 27.19 7.58
C GLU A 415 -8.49 26.80 6.17
N ASN A 416 -8.59 27.73 5.21
CA ASN A 416 -8.07 27.56 3.86
C ASN A 416 -7.15 28.72 3.51
N TYR A 417 -5.92 28.40 3.14
CA TYR A 417 -4.89 29.29 2.68
C TYR A 417 -4.51 29.04 1.21
N GLY A 418 -4.92 27.89 0.64
CA GLY A 418 -4.62 27.56 -0.76
C GLY A 418 -5.47 28.37 -1.73
N ASP A 419 -4.89 28.69 -2.87
CA ASP A 419 -5.56 29.36 -3.97
C ASP A 419 -6.49 28.38 -4.70
N MET A 420 -7.59 28.92 -5.24
CA MET A 420 -8.56 28.13 -5.97
C MET A 420 -8.77 28.71 -7.36
N MET A 421 -8.56 27.90 -8.39
CA MET A 421 -8.72 28.28 -9.77
C MET A 421 -9.72 27.38 -10.49
N ASN A 422 -10.68 27.99 -11.18
CA ASN A 422 -11.52 27.31 -12.15
C ASN A 422 -11.13 27.77 -13.55
N THR A 423 -10.67 26.85 -14.39
CA THR A 423 -10.17 27.15 -15.74
C THR A 423 -11.23 27.00 -16.83
N TYR A 424 -12.48 26.71 -16.47
CA TYR A 424 -13.57 26.57 -17.43
C TYR A 424 -13.96 27.89 -18.08
N ALA A 425 -13.87 27.95 -19.42
CA ALA A 425 -14.18 29.14 -20.20
C ALA A 425 -15.67 29.27 -20.62
N GLY A 426 -16.54 28.33 -20.22
CA GLY A 426 -17.94 28.31 -20.60
C GLY A 426 -18.84 29.16 -19.70
N SER A 427 -20.06 29.47 -20.16
CA SER A 427 -21.05 30.31 -19.45
C SER A 427 -21.61 29.69 -18.15
N LYS A 428 -21.39 28.39 -17.91
CA LYS A 428 -21.83 27.66 -16.73
C LYS A 428 -20.62 27.17 -15.93
N GLY A 429 -19.71 28.09 -15.62
CA GLY A 429 -18.48 27.79 -14.86
C GLY A 429 -18.74 27.12 -13.51
N GLY A 430 -17.70 26.49 -13.00
CA GLY A 430 -17.75 25.84 -11.70
C GLY A 430 -17.92 26.80 -10.54
N ARG A 431 -18.12 26.26 -9.36
CA ARG A 431 -18.26 27.01 -8.11
C ARG A 431 -16.99 26.92 -7.30
N LEU A 432 -16.60 28.04 -6.72
CA LEU A 432 -15.51 28.12 -5.76
C LEU A 432 -16.06 28.57 -4.42
N GLY A 433 -15.65 27.90 -3.34
CA GLY A 433 -16.06 28.23 -1.98
C GLY A 433 -14.89 28.11 -1.02
N ASN A 434 -14.69 29.10 -0.16
CA ASN A 434 -13.52 29.08 0.74
C ASN A 434 -13.55 27.89 1.71
N ILE A 435 -14.69 27.58 2.29
CA ILE A 435 -14.86 26.45 3.22
C ILE A 435 -15.71 25.34 2.59
N THR A 436 -16.84 25.70 2.00
CA THR A 436 -17.71 24.76 1.28
C THR A 436 -18.45 25.44 0.13
N CYS A 437 -18.71 24.72 -0.95
CA CYS A 437 -19.50 25.26 -2.07
C CYS A 437 -21.00 25.03 -1.92
N ILE A 438 -21.42 23.96 -1.27
CA ILE A 438 -22.82 23.61 -1.03
C ILE A 438 -22.96 22.95 0.32
N LEU A 439 -23.83 23.53 1.13
CA LEU A 439 -24.43 22.85 2.28
C LEU A 439 -25.82 22.38 1.84
N GLY A 440 -26.06 21.08 1.94
CA GLY A 440 -27.40 20.52 1.75
C GLY A 440 -28.32 20.99 2.87
N THR A 441 -29.55 21.32 2.53
CA THR A 441 -30.63 21.62 3.49
C THR A 441 -31.39 20.36 3.84
#